data_749d3779a0c8ae262a597d3aaf7c9080
#
_entry.id   749d3779a0c8ae262a597d3aaf7c9080
#
_cell.length_a   1.000
_cell.length_b   1.000
_cell.length_c   1.000
_cell.angle_alpha   90.00
_cell.angle_beta   90.00
_cell.angle_gamma   90.00
#
_symmetry.space_group_name_H-M   'P 1'
#
loop_
_entity.id
_entity.type
_entity.pdbx_description
1 polymer ?
#
loop_
_entity_poly.entity_id
_entity_poly.type
_entity_poly.pdbx_seq_one_letter_code
_entity_poly.pdbx_strand_id
1 'polypeptide(L)'
;MRGRDIDRSGPVWWYRIDPNEVPREGPTNLHKTAHVEGAGGAASVKVLPVGPKAQAILKDWLRDNPDEYLFQPREARQARYAERRKWRTTPLWRSHVEHQARKKKAEPKRAPRDHYDRHSYAHAVARACRKAGVPHWHPHQLKHVCGTDVRKKYGLEAARAYMGHTKLSTAEIYAEKDMALVEKIALEMG
;
A
#
# COMPACT_ATOMS: atom_id res chain seq x y z
N MET A 1 -2.17 -4.93 -1.23
CA MET A 1 -1.57 -5.18 -2.55
C MET A 1 -1.03 -6.60 -2.57
N ARG A 2 -1.47 -7.39 -3.52
CA ARG A 2 -1.03 -8.77 -3.78
C ARG A 2 -0.48 -8.85 -5.19
N GLY A 3 0.30 -9.88 -5.50
CA GLY A 3 0.87 -10.05 -6.84
C GLY A 3 -0.18 -10.15 -7.94
N ARG A 4 -1.30 -10.85 -7.67
CA ARG A 4 -2.43 -11.02 -8.60
C ARG A 4 -3.19 -9.71 -8.92
N ASP A 5 -3.11 -8.73 -8.04
CA ASP A 5 -3.78 -7.43 -8.24
C ASP A 5 -3.01 -6.53 -9.22
N ILE A 6 -1.82 -6.95 -9.66
CA ILE A 6 -0.91 -6.17 -10.50
C ILE A 6 -0.84 -6.80 -11.88
N ASP A 7 -1.39 -6.13 -12.87
CA ASP A 7 -1.19 -6.45 -14.28
C ASP A 7 0.19 -5.92 -14.73
N ARG A 8 1.03 -6.83 -15.23
CA ARG A 8 2.44 -6.58 -15.60
C ARG A 8 2.71 -6.79 -17.08
N SER A 9 1.67 -6.83 -17.90
CA SER A 9 1.76 -7.17 -19.32
C SER A 9 2.37 -6.05 -20.18
N GLY A 10 2.33 -4.81 -19.71
CA GLY A 10 2.79 -3.64 -20.46
C GLY A 10 3.97 -2.90 -19.81
N PRO A 11 4.44 -1.80 -20.44
CA PRO A 11 5.53 -0.97 -19.92
C PRO A 11 5.17 -0.26 -18.62
N VAL A 12 3.91 0.08 -18.44
CA VAL A 12 3.33 0.54 -17.18
C VAL A 12 2.54 -0.60 -16.57
N TRP A 13 2.78 -0.89 -15.29
CA TRP A 13 1.97 -1.87 -14.58
C TRP A 13 0.72 -1.22 -14.03
N TRP A 14 -0.35 -2.00 -13.89
CA TRP A 14 -1.63 -1.53 -13.43
C TRP A 14 -2.04 -2.24 -12.15
N TYR A 15 -2.13 -1.49 -11.06
CA TYR A 15 -2.62 -2.03 -9.79
C TYR A 15 -4.14 -1.85 -9.72
N ARG A 16 -4.85 -2.98 -9.63
CA ARG A 16 -6.31 -3.04 -9.52
C ARG A 16 -6.73 -3.18 -8.07
N ILE A 17 -7.66 -2.35 -7.63
CA ILE A 17 -8.25 -2.42 -6.30
C ILE A 17 -9.71 -2.78 -6.49
N ASP A 18 -10.05 -4.05 -6.22
CA ASP A 18 -11.44 -4.48 -6.20
C ASP A 18 -11.99 -4.26 -4.79
N PRO A 19 -13.01 -3.41 -4.63
CA PRO A 19 -13.63 -3.15 -3.34
C PRO A 19 -14.34 -4.37 -2.75
N ASN A 20 -14.71 -5.36 -3.57
CA ASN A 20 -15.37 -6.58 -3.13
C ASN A 20 -14.39 -7.63 -2.58
N GLU A 21 -13.12 -7.55 -2.97
CA GLU A 21 -12.06 -8.44 -2.50
C GLU A 21 -11.32 -7.95 -1.25
N VAL A 22 -11.59 -6.73 -0.80
CA VAL A 22 -10.98 -6.19 0.42
C VAL A 22 -11.61 -6.90 1.63
N PRO A 23 -10.84 -7.58 2.48
CA PRO A 23 -11.37 -8.22 3.69
C PRO A 23 -12.12 -7.19 4.54
N ARG A 24 -13.39 -7.46 4.84
CA ARG A 24 -14.26 -6.57 5.61
C ARG A 24 -14.03 -6.68 7.13
N GLU A 25 -12.89 -7.10 7.57
CA GLU A 25 -12.54 -7.16 8.98
C GLU A 25 -12.13 -5.78 9.50
N GLY A 26 -13.07 -5.09 10.09
CA GLY A 26 -12.89 -3.80 10.74
C GLY A 26 -13.75 -2.69 10.16
N PRO A 27 -13.76 -1.49 10.79
CA PRO A 27 -14.52 -0.35 10.30
C PRO A 27 -14.09 -0.08 8.87
N THR A 28 -15.02 -0.20 7.99
CA THR A 28 -14.94 -0.14 6.53
C THR A 28 -13.87 0.84 6.02
N ASN A 29 -12.69 0.31 5.70
CA ASN A 29 -11.69 1.03 4.90
C ASN A 29 -12.06 1.03 3.42
N LEU A 30 -13.35 0.94 3.12
CA LEU A 30 -13.87 1.21 1.81
C LEU A 30 -13.47 2.62 1.45
N HIS A 31 -12.76 2.76 0.35
CA HIS A 31 -12.48 4.05 -0.22
C HIS A 31 -13.78 4.86 -0.23
N LYS A 32 -13.77 6.10 0.27
CA LYS A 32 -14.97 6.96 0.35
C LYS A 32 -15.76 7.03 -0.96
N THR A 33 -15.12 6.72 -2.09
CA THR A 33 -15.73 6.66 -3.43
C THR A 33 -16.28 5.28 -3.82
N ALA A 34 -16.09 4.24 -3.02
CA ALA A 34 -16.71 2.94 -3.27
C ALA A 34 -18.23 2.97 -2.98
N HIS A 35 -18.71 3.98 -2.24
CA HIS A 35 -20.11 4.22 -1.95
C HIS A 35 -20.73 5.36 -2.78
N VAL A 36 -19.97 6.02 -3.64
CA VAL A 36 -20.50 7.06 -4.49
C VAL A 36 -20.82 6.45 -5.83
N GLU A 37 -22.08 6.01 -5.90
CA GLU A 37 -22.92 6.36 -6.97
C GLU A 37 -23.36 5.44 -8.02
N GLY A 38 -24.51 5.69 -8.21
CA GLY A 38 -25.33 5.38 -9.35
C GLY A 38 -26.31 4.28 -8.95
N ALA A 39 -27.54 4.52 -9.14
CA ALA A 39 -28.63 3.57 -9.00
C ALA A 39 -28.29 2.24 -9.70
N GLY A 40 -27.66 1.32 -8.96
CA GLY A 40 -27.22 0.04 -9.50
C GLY A 40 -26.11 -0.65 -8.71
N GLY A 41 -25.46 0.01 -7.78
CA GLY A 41 -24.71 -0.61 -6.67
C GLY A 41 -23.43 -1.39 -6.97
N ALA A 42 -22.87 -1.36 -8.18
CA ALA A 42 -21.57 -1.97 -8.43
C ALA A 42 -20.45 -1.01 -8.04
N ALA A 43 -19.69 -1.35 -6.98
CA ALA A 43 -18.50 -0.60 -6.62
C ALA A 43 -17.46 -0.68 -7.75
N SER A 44 -17.09 0.47 -8.31
CA SER A 44 -16.15 0.51 -9.45
C SER A 44 -14.75 0.10 -9.03
N VAL A 45 -14.13 -0.79 -9.80
CA VAL A 45 -12.72 -1.17 -9.64
C VAL A 45 -11.84 0.06 -9.87
N LYS A 46 -10.98 0.36 -8.90
CA LYS A 46 -10.00 1.43 -9.06
C LYS A 46 -8.71 0.88 -9.64
N VAL A 47 -8.22 1.51 -10.71
CA VAL A 47 -6.98 1.15 -11.37
C VAL A 47 -5.96 2.27 -11.18
N LEU A 48 -4.75 1.94 -10.74
CA LEU A 48 -3.67 2.88 -10.49
C LEU A 48 -2.43 2.50 -11.31
N PRO A 49 -1.80 3.46 -12.02
CA PRO A 49 -0.58 3.19 -12.76
C PRO A 49 0.61 3.02 -11.81
N VAL A 50 1.49 2.11 -12.18
CA VAL A 50 2.76 1.85 -11.50
C VAL A 50 3.88 2.08 -12.50
N GLY A 51 4.56 3.23 -12.38
CA GLY A 51 5.64 3.63 -13.26
C GLY A 51 6.96 2.89 -12.98
N PRO A 52 8.00 3.11 -13.84
CA PRO A 52 9.24 2.33 -13.81
C PRO A 52 9.98 2.32 -12.47
N LYS A 53 10.06 3.45 -11.78
CA LYS A 53 10.72 3.53 -10.46
C LYS A 53 10.01 2.68 -9.40
N ALA A 54 8.68 2.73 -9.39
CA ALA A 54 7.88 1.92 -8.48
C ALA A 54 7.94 0.43 -8.86
N GLN A 55 7.99 0.11 -10.15
CA GLN A 55 8.19 -1.25 -10.64
C GLN A 55 9.52 -1.84 -10.16
N ALA A 56 10.62 -1.06 -10.23
CA ALA A 56 11.93 -1.50 -9.76
C ALA A 56 11.89 -1.90 -8.28
N ILE A 57 11.23 -1.10 -7.46
CA ILE A 57 11.06 -1.43 -6.03
C ILE A 57 10.17 -2.66 -5.85
N LEU A 58 9.05 -2.74 -6.56
CA LEU A 58 8.09 -3.83 -6.39
C LEU A 58 8.63 -5.19 -6.84
N LYS A 59 9.54 -5.22 -7.83
CA LYS A 59 10.17 -6.46 -8.31
C LYS A 59 10.79 -7.28 -7.17
N ASP A 60 11.46 -6.62 -6.22
CA ASP A 60 12.12 -7.26 -5.09
C ASP A 60 11.12 -7.81 -4.05
N TRP A 61 9.85 -7.38 -4.13
CA TRP A 61 8.78 -7.76 -3.22
C TRP A 61 7.75 -8.71 -3.83
N LEU A 62 7.87 -9.00 -5.12
CA LEU A 62 7.00 -9.99 -5.76
C LEU A 62 7.23 -11.37 -5.14
N ARG A 63 6.15 -12.12 -4.98
CA ARG A 63 6.15 -13.44 -4.36
C ARG A 63 5.79 -14.51 -5.37
N ASP A 64 6.26 -15.73 -5.12
CA ASP A 64 5.91 -16.90 -5.93
C ASP A 64 4.40 -17.18 -5.86
N ASN A 65 3.82 -17.04 -4.67
CA ASN A 65 2.37 -17.11 -4.51
C ASN A 65 1.74 -15.73 -4.76
N PRO A 66 1.00 -15.55 -5.86
CA PRO A 66 0.39 -14.28 -6.23
C PRO A 66 -0.71 -13.81 -5.27
N ASP A 67 -1.27 -14.71 -4.45
CA ASP A 67 -2.31 -14.39 -3.47
C ASP A 67 -1.77 -13.82 -2.16
N GLU A 68 -0.47 -13.93 -1.92
CA GLU A 68 0.14 -13.36 -0.73
C GLU A 68 0.29 -11.84 -0.84
N TYR A 69 0.15 -11.17 0.31
CA TYR A 69 0.44 -9.75 0.41
C TYR A 69 1.92 -9.48 0.24
N LEU A 70 2.27 -8.49 -0.59
CA LEU A 70 3.67 -8.13 -0.86
C LEU A 70 4.38 -7.64 0.39
N PHE A 71 3.72 -6.77 1.15
CA PHE A 71 4.28 -6.18 2.37
C PHE A 71 3.59 -6.75 3.61
N GLN A 72 4.34 -7.50 4.41
CA GLN A 72 3.78 -8.19 5.56
C GLN A 72 4.38 -7.68 6.88
N PRO A 73 3.55 -7.22 7.84
CA PRO A 73 4.02 -6.77 9.16
C PRO A 73 4.79 -7.86 9.92
N ARG A 74 4.41 -9.13 9.72
CA ARG A 74 5.06 -10.27 10.36
C ARG A 74 6.53 -10.39 9.97
N GLU A 75 6.87 -10.15 8.70
CA GLU A 75 8.24 -10.21 8.20
C GLU A 75 9.08 -9.04 8.71
N ALA A 76 8.54 -7.82 8.65
CA ALA A 76 9.18 -6.64 9.22
C ALA A 76 9.47 -6.83 10.72
N ARG A 77 8.58 -7.52 11.45
CA ARG A 77 8.80 -7.87 12.84
C ARG A 77 9.92 -8.90 13.01
N GLN A 78 9.93 -9.96 12.19
CA GLN A 78 10.96 -10.99 12.21
C GLN A 78 12.35 -10.41 11.90
N ALA A 79 12.45 -9.60 10.83
CA ALA A 79 13.70 -8.92 10.45
C ALA A 79 14.24 -8.05 11.60
N ARG A 80 13.36 -7.28 12.26
CA ARG A 80 13.74 -6.46 13.41
C ARG A 80 14.24 -7.31 14.61
N TYR A 81 13.63 -8.45 14.87
CA TYR A 81 14.10 -9.33 15.92
C TYR A 81 15.43 -10.00 15.55
N ALA A 82 15.63 -10.36 14.28
CA ALA A 82 16.91 -10.89 13.80
C ALA A 82 18.03 -9.84 13.93
N GLU A 83 17.75 -8.59 13.53
CA GLU A 83 18.68 -7.47 13.70
C GLU A 83 19.04 -7.26 15.18
N ARG A 84 18.06 -7.22 16.08
CA ARG A 84 18.31 -7.09 17.52
C ARG A 84 19.11 -8.25 18.11
N ARG A 85 18.99 -9.45 17.57
CA ARG A 85 19.81 -10.60 17.98
C ARG A 85 21.27 -10.43 17.59
N LYS A 86 21.55 -9.89 16.40
CA LYS A 86 22.93 -9.62 15.94
C LYS A 86 23.66 -8.63 16.85
N TRP A 87 22.94 -7.61 17.36
CA TRP A 87 23.51 -6.59 18.24
C TRP A 87 23.43 -6.92 19.72
N ARG A 88 23.02 -8.15 20.06
CA ARG A 88 22.93 -8.56 21.45
C ARG A 88 24.32 -8.89 22.02
N THR A 89 24.69 -8.18 23.06
CA THR A 89 25.99 -8.41 23.79
C THR A 89 25.89 -9.48 24.85
N THR A 90 24.67 -9.74 25.38
CA THR A 90 24.49 -10.74 26.45
C THR A 90 24.18 -12.13 25.89
N PRO A 91 24.76 -13.23 26.45
CA PRO A 91 24.45 -14.58 26.01
C PRO A 91 22.97 -14.93 26.13
N LEU A 92 22.52 -15.84 25.25
CA LEU A 92 21.18 -16.44 25.35
C LEU A 92 21.27 -17.63 26.36
N TRP A 93 20.98 -17.34 27.61
CA TRP A 93 20.90 -18.38 28.62
C TRP A 93 19.74 -19.33 28.33
N ARG A 94 19.95 -20.64 28.53
CA ARG A 94 18.94 -21.68 28.29
C ARG A 94 17.65 -21.41 29.05
N SER A 95 17.73 -20.97 30.30
CA SER A 95 16.56 -20.59 31.11
C SER A 95 15.73 -19.46 30.48
N HIS A 96 16.36 -18.46 29.83
CA HIS A 96 15.64 -17.39 29.13
C HIS A 96 14.94 -17.90 27.87
N VAL A 97 15.57 -18.81 27.13
CA VAL A 97 14.96 -19.42 25.93
C VAL A 97 13.75 -20.25 26.33
N GLU A 98 13.86 -21.08 27.34
CA GLU A 98 12.77 -21.91 27.85
C GLU A 98 11.64 -21.07 28.44
N HIS A 99 11.95 -19.97 29.14
CA HIS A 99 10.95 -19.05 29.67
C HIS A 99 10.19 -18.35 28.54
N GLN A 100 10.90 -17.91 27.49
CA GLN A 100 10.27 -17.28 26.32
C GLN A 100 9.40 -18.29 25.56
N ALA A 101 9.85 -19.54 25.43
CA ALA A 101 9.08 -20.60 24.79
C ALA A 101 7.77 -20.89 25.55
N ARG A 102 7.85 -20.98 26.90
CA ARG A 102 6.66 -21.17 27.76
C ARG A 102 5.66 -20.00 27.70
N LYS A 103 6.17 -18.75 27.55
CA LYS A 103 5.30 -17.56 27.38
C LYS A 103 4.67 -17.44 26.00
N LYS A 104 5.17 -18.16 25.01
CA LYS A 104 4.64 -18.12 23.66
C LYS A 104 3.30 -18.83 23.64
N LYS A 105 2.22 -18.04 23.54
CA LYS A 105 0.86 -18.58 23.38
C LYS A 105 0.73 -19.24 22.01
N ALA A 106 0.11 -20.42 21.97
CA ALA A 106 -0.20 -21.12 20.72
C ALA A 106 -1.14 -20.25 19.86
N GLU A 107 -2.15 -19.65 20.50
CA GLU A 107 -3.10 -18.74 19.88
C GLU A 107 -3.04 -17.36 20.54
N PRO A 108 -2.17 -16.47 20.07
CA PRO A 108 -2.11 -15.12 20.63
C PRO A 108 -3.33 -14.31 20.20
N LYS A 109 -3.98 -13.61 21.14
CA LYS A 109 -5.11 -12.69 20.84
C LYS A 109 -4.75 -11.63 19.76
N ARG A 110 -3.47 -11.36 19.56
CA ARG A 110 -2.92 -10.42 18.57
C ARG A 110 -1.78 -11.07 17.81
N ALA A 111 -2.09 -12.02 16.94
CA ALA A 111 -1.12 -12.57 16.00
C ALA A 111 -0.64 -11.47 15.03
N PRO A 112 0.63 -11.50 14.60
CA PRO A 112 1.09 -10.62 13.53
C PRO A 112 0.27 -10.89 12.27
N ARG A 113 -0.32 -9.83 11.73
CA ARG A 113 -1.13 -9.94 10.50
C ARG A 113 -0.22 -10.15 9.28
N ASP A 114 -0.80 -10.73 8.26
CA ASP A 114 -0.19 -10.92 6.94
C ASP A 114 -0.22 -9.64 6.08
N HIS A 115 -0.99 -8.62 6.48
CA HIS A 115 -1.10 -7.34 5.80
C HIS A 115 -1.11 -6.16 6.77
N TYR A 116 -0.80 -4.98 6.25
CA TYR A 116 -0.93 -3.73 6.98
C TYR A 116 -2.36 -3.21 6.91
N ASP A 117 -2.94 -2.89 8.05
CA ASP A 117 -4.11 -2.03 8.16
C ASP A 117 -3.69 -0.55 8.28
N ARG A 118 -4.65 0.36 8.29
CA ARG A 118 -4.41 1.80 8.40
C ARG A 118 -3.57 2.16 9.63
N HIS A 119 -3.87 1.56 10.78
CA HIS A 119 -3.20 1.88 12.04
C HIS A 119 -1.79 1.29 12.09
N SER A 120 -1.62 0.03 11.72
CA SER A 120 -0.32 -0.62 11.70
C SER A 120 0.64 0.02 10.69
N TYR A 121 0.11 0.50 9.55
CA TYR A 121 0.90 1.25 8.56
C TYR A 121 1.31 2.62 9.10
N ALA A 122 0.40 3.39 9.70
CA ALA A 122 0.73 4.67 10.32
C ALA A 122 1.80 4.52 11.42
N HIS A 123 1.68 3.49 12.26
CA HIS A 123 2.69 3.18 13.26
C HIS A 123 4.05 2.77 12.68
N ALA A 124 4.05 2.06 11.54
CA ALA A 124 5.28 1.71 10.84
C ALA A 124 6.00 2.96 10.31
N VAL A 125 5.26 3.88 9.68
CA VAL A 125 5.79 5.18 9.21
C VAL A 125 6.34 5.99 10.38
N ALA A 126 5.56 6.18 11.45
CA ALA A 126 6.00 6.94 12.63
C ALA A 126 7.29 6.40 13.25
N ARG A 127 7.43 5.07 13.29
CA ARG A 127 8.64 4.40 13.77
C ARG A 127 9.82 4.62 12.84
N ALA A 128 9.61 4.54 11.53
CA ALA A 128 10.64 4.78 10.54
C ALA A 128 11.15 6.21 10.59
N CYS A 129 10.28 7.21 10.69
CA CYS A 129 10.63 8.61 10.86
C CYS A 129 11.50 8.83 12.12
N ARG A 130 11.09 8.25 13.25
CA ARG A 130 11.85 8.34 14.50
C ARG A 130 13.24 7.70 14.39
N LYS A 131 13.33 6.54 13.72
CA LYS A 131 14.62 5.86 13.50
C LYS A 131 15.54 6.68 12.58
N ALA A 132 14.98 7.35 11.58
CA ALA A 132 15.72 8.17 10.61
C ALA A 132 16.01 9.60 11.11
N GLY A 133 15.46 10.01 12.25
CA GLY A 133 15.63 11.38 12.75
C GLY A 133 14.92 12.45 11.89
N VAL A 134 13.91 12.05 11.09
CA VAL A 134 13.16 12.98 10.24
C VAL A 134 11.80 13.32 10.86
N PRO A 135 11.22 14.50 10.53
CA PRO A 135 9.88 14.86 10.96
C PRO A 135 8.85 13.80 10.56
N HIS A 136 7.89 13.57 11.45
CA HIS A 136 6.79 12.64 11.17
C HIS A 136 5.94 13.13 10.01
N TRP A 137 5.68 12.26 9.04
CA TRP A 137 4.79 12.51 7.93
C TRP A 137 3.70 11.44 7.84
N HIS A 138 2.59 11.80 7.23
CA HIS A 138 1.47 10.89 7.00
C HIS A 138 1.42 10.44 5.54
N PRO A 139 1.06 9.18 5.25
CA PRO A 139 0.98 8.67 3.88
C PRO A 139 0.11 9.53 2.94
N HIS A 140 -0.92 10.17 3.47
CA HIS A 140 -1.78 11.08 2.69
C HIS A 140 -1.04 12.31 2.14
N GLN A 141 0.01 12.78 2.84
CA GLN A 141 0.83 13.91 2.37
C GLN A 141 1.57 13.56 1.07
N LEU A 142 2.01 12.30 0.89
CA LEU A 142 2.62 11.87 -0.37
C LEU A 142 1.65 11.99 -1.54
N LYS A 143 0.37 11.69 -1.30
CA LYS A 143 -0.67 11.86 -2.31
C LYS A 143 -0.82 13.34 -2.69
N HIS A 144 -0.79 14.25 -1.70
CA HIS A 144 -0.88 15.70 -1.98
C HIS A 144 0.33 16.21 -2.75
N VAL A 145 1.55 15.81 -2.35
CA VAL A 145 2.78 16.18 -3.07
C VAL A 145 2.71 15.70 -4.51
N CYS A 146 2.43 14.42 -4.73
CA CYS A 146 2.29 13.87 -6.07
C CYS A 146 1.22 14.62 -6.90
N GLY A 147 0.05 14.87 -6.32
CA GLY A 147 -1.01 15.62 -7.00
C GLY A 147 -0.59 17.05 -7.37
N THR A 148 0.19 17.71 -6.51
CA THR A 148 0.73 19.05 -6.76
C THR A 148 1.75 19.04 -7.89
N ASP A 149 2.66 18.06 -7.90
CA ASP A 149 3.73 17.95 -8.90
C ASP A 149 3.14 17.61 -10.29
N VAL A 150 2.20 16.66 -10.35
CA VAL A 150 1.49 16.33 -11.58
C VAL A 150 0.70 17.53 -12.09
N ARG A 151 0.01 18.27 -11.21
CA ARG A 151 -0.73 19.47 -11.57
C ARG A 151 0.16 20.55 -12.14
N LYS A 152 1.33 20.78 -11.54
CA LYS A 152 2.31 21.77 -12.02
C LYS A 152 2.83 21.42 -13.41
N LYS A 153 3.08 20.13 -13.65
CA LYS A 153 3.72 19.68 -14.90
C LYS A 153 2.72 19.45 -16.04
N TYR A 154 1.53 18.94 -15.74
CA TYR A 154 0.58 18.44 -16.72
C TYR A 154 -0.81 19.09 -16.64
N GLY A 155 -1.02 19.95 -15.66
CA GLY A 155 -2.29 20.63 -15.46
C GLY A 155 -3.27 19.87 -14.57
N LEU A 156 -4.42 20.52 -14.31
CA LEU A 156 -5.41 20.06 -13.34
C LEU A 156 -6.09 18.75 -13.76
N GLU A 157 -6.44 18.65 -15.03
CA GLU A 157 -7.17 17.48 -15.55
C GLU A 157 -6.30 16.21 -15.53
N ALA A 158 -5.03 16.34 -15.91
CA ALA A 158 -4.06 15.25 -15.82
C ALA A 158 -3.87 14.79 -14.35
N ALA A 159 -3.77 15.74 -13.43
CA ALA A 159 -3.66 15.41 -12.00
C ALA A 159 -4.88 14.67 -11.48
N ARG A 160 -6.09 15.06 -11.90
CA ARG A 160 -7.33 14.37 -11.53
C ARG A 160 -7.38 12.96 -12.08
N ALA A 161 -7.05 12.77 -13.34
CA ALA A 161 -7.01 11.46 -13.99
C ALA A 161 -5.98 10.54 -13.29
N TYR A 162 -4.75 11.02 -13.11
CA TYR A 162 -3.67 10.28 -12.49
C TYR A 162 -3.98 9.87 -11.04
N MET A 163 -4.54 10.78 -10.25
CA MET A 163 -4.89 10.53 -8.86
C MET A 163 -6.18 9.70 -8.69
N GLY A 164 -6.90 9.43 -9.77
CA GLY A 164 -8.15 8.70 -9.74
C GLY A 164 -9.23 9.41 -8.92
N HIS A 165 -9.29 10.73 -8.98
CA HIS A 165 -10.31 11.52 -8.30
C HIS A 165 -11.62 11.50 -9.07
N THR A 166 -12.64 10.83 -8.52
CA THR A 166 -13.94 10.63 -9.14
C THR A 166 -14.99 11.69 -8.80
N LYS A 167 -14.68 12.67 -7.93
CA LYS A 167 -15.68 13.68 -7.62
C LYS A 167 -15.94 14.56 -8.81
N LEU A 168 -17.16 14.43 -9.34
CA LEU A 168 -17.70 15.36 -10.28
C LEU A 168 -19.18 15.48 -10.33
N SER A 169 -19.61 16.67 -10.10
CA SER A 169 -20.82 17.24 -10.72
C SER A 169 -20.67 17.49 -12.23
N THR A 170 -19.60 17.01 -12.85
CA THR A 170 -19.29 17.11 -14.29
C THR A 170 -18.83 15.77 -14.87
N ALA A 171 -19.33 14.66 -14.31
CA ALA A 171 -18.97 13.30 -14.71
C ALA A 171 -19.38 12.94 -16.16
N GLU A 172 -20.23 13.72 -16.77
CA GLU A 172 -20.69 13.46 -18.15
C GLU A 172 -19.65 13.75 -19.23
N ILE A 173 -18.58 14.50 -18.91
CA ILE A 173 -17.56 14.87 -19.89
C ILE A 173 -16.41 13.85 -19.97
N TYR A 174 -16.26 12.97 -18.97
CA TYR A 174 -15.11 12.05 -18.84
C TYR A 174 -15.53 10.58 -18.71
N ALA A 175 -16.46 10.15 -19.54
CA ALA A 175 -16.87 8.74 -19.60
C ALA A 175 -15.70 7.82 -20.00
N GLU A 176 -14.74 8.33 -20.74
CA GLU A 176 -13.50 7.62 -21.05
C GLU A 176 -12.32 8.32 -20.37
N LYS A 177 -11.74 7.67 -19.36
CA LYS A 177 -10.45 8.10 -18.82
C LYS A 177 -9.42 8.01 -19.95
N ASP A 178 -8.71 9.10 -20.22
CA ASP A 178 -7.59 9.08 -21.14
C ASP A 178 -6.46 8.24 -20.55
N MET A 179 -6.53 6.94 -20.79
CA MET A 179 -5.57 5.98 -20.27
C MET A 179 -4.19 6.17 -20.91
N ALA A 180 -4.12 6.68 -22.14
CA ALA A 180 -2.86 6.99 -22.82
C ALA A 180 -2.12 8.14 -22.11
N LEU A 181 -2.86 9.18 -21.71
CA LEU A 181 -2.29 10.28 -20.91
C LEU A 181 -1.81 9.79 -19.53
N VAL A 182 -2.56 8.92 -18.86
CA VAL A 182 -2.19 8.36 -17.58
C VAL A 182 -0.92 7.49 -17.69
N GLU A 183 -0.82 6.72 -18.76
CA GLU A 183 0.36 5.89 -19.04
C GLU A 183 1.60 6.74 -19.31
N LYS A 184 1.47 7.77 -20.14
CA LYS A 184 2.55 8.74 -20.41
C LYS A 184 3.07 9.39 -19.14
N ILE A 185 2.17 9.87 -18.28
CA ILE A 185 2.53 10.46 -16.99
C ILE A 185 3.27 9.45 -16.09
N ALA A 186 2.79 8.20 -16.05
CA ALA A 186 3.42 7.17 -15.24
C ALA A 186 4.83 6.83 -15.71
N LEU A 187 5.08 6.82 -17.03
CA LEU A 187 6.41 6.62 -17.61
C LEU A 187 7.37 7.78 -17.31
N GLU A 188 6.88 9.02 -17.31
CA GLU A 188 7.71 10.21 -17.06
C GLU A 188 7.97 10.48 -15.57
N MET A 189 7.02 10.17 -14.69
CA MET A 189 7.14 10.44 -13.24
C MET A 189 7.81 9.29 -12.47
N GLY A 190 7.95 8.15 -13.09
CA GLY A 190 8.71 7.04 -12.58
C GLY A 190 8.09 6.03 -11.79
#